data_d858dff4d61f8699639d4c5cd1fa1e68
#
_entry.id   d858dff4d61f8699639d4c5cd1fa1e68
#
_cell.length_a   1.000
_cell.length_b   1.000
_cell.length_c   1.000
_cell.angle_alpha   90.00
_cell.angle_beta   90.00
_cell.angle_gamma   90.00
#
_symmetry.space_group_name_H-M   'P 1'
#
loop_
_entity.id
_entity.type
_entity.pdbx_description
1 polymer ?
#
loop_
_entity_poly.entity_id
_entity_poly.type
_entity_poly.pdbx_seq_one_letter_code
_entity_poly.pdbx_strand_id
1 'polypeptide(L)'
;MVINQDMRQDLFGDGPALGQNIANDRSPDDTEAVREKRVVGVIAAYREDGEFDGERNYVLYRKTMVGTADRRNRPPRNLLVKVAPGTGAAFEERLIKRLQAVAPEWSFEVSTLASMRDTSIRFALIPLAAVGLVAGFLMLMVALGLLGVLWQNVTQRTREMGLRRAKGAAKVDVQRQILGEIVVMTSLALLAGVLVAIQFPLLDIIYFVEPHVYAIGLAISVSAIYLLTLACAWYPSRMATRVEPAEALRYE
;
A
#
# COMPACT_ATOMS: atom_id res chain seq x y z
N MET A 1 25.22 2.99 22.32
CA MET A 1 24.00 3.18 21.55
C MET A 1 23.21 1.89 21.47
N VAL A 2 21.91 1.98 21.20
CA VAL A 2 21.04 0.83 20.95
C VAL A 2 20.66 0.84 19.48
N ILE A 3 20.68 -0.30 18.79
CA ILE A 3 20.34 -0.45 17.38
C ILE A 3 19.12 -1.38 17.25
N ASN A 4 18.39 -1.30 16.12
CA ASN A 4 17.35 -2.26 15.82
C ASN A 4 17.91 -3.52 15.14
N GLN A 5 17.06 -4.56 15.02
CA GLN A 5 17.45 -5.85 14.46
C GLN A 5 17.88 -5.73 12.99
N ASP A 6 17.24 -4.86 12.22
CA ASP A 6 17.56 -4.66 10.80
C ASP A 6 18.97 -4.11 10.63
N MET A 7 19.30 -3.05 11.40
CA MET A 7 20.67 -2.51 11.40
C MET A 7 21.70 -3.52 11.89
N ARG A 8 21.33 -4.36 12.87
CA ARG A 8 22.20 -5.46 13.31
C ARG A 8 22.50 -6.39 12.14
N GLN A 9 21.46 -6.80 11.41
CA GLN A 9 21.57 -7.72 10.27
C GLN A 9 22.45 -7.14 9.17
N ASP A 10 22.22 -5.86 8.82
CA ASP A 10 22.96 -5.17 7.77
C ASP A 10 24.42 -4.97 8.08
N LEU A 11 24.77 -4.67 9.35
CA LEU A 11 26.14 -4.36 9.74
C LEU A 11 26.94 -5.58 10.19
N PHE A 12 26.31 -6.56 10.82
CA PHE A 12 27.01 -7.66 11.50
C PHE A 12 26.53 -9.05 11.03
N GLY A 13 25.47 -9.14 10.23
CA GLY A 13 24.85 -10.40 9.82
C GLY A 13 24.46 -11.23 11.04
N ASP A 14 24.89 -12.50 11.07
CA ASP A 14 24.67 -13.42 12.20
C ASP A 14 25.69 -13.27 13.34
N GLY A 15 26.64 -12.35 13.20
CA GLY A 15 27.68 -12.10 14.18
C GLY A 15 27.21 -11.39 15.45
N PRO A 16 28.02 -11.39 16.52
CA PRO A 16 27.72 -10.67 17.76
C PRO A 16 27.82 -9.17 17.55
N ALA A 17 26.71 -8.44 17.75
CA ALA A 17 26.66 -6.98 17.63
C ALA A 17 27.00 -6.26 18.95
N LEU A 18 26.72 -6.88 20.08
CA LEU A 18 26.97 -6.29 21.40
C LEU A 18 28.45 -6.06 21.65
N GLY A 19 28.79 -4.86 22.11
CA GLY A 19 30.18 -4.45 22.38
C GLY A 19 30.94 -3.96 21.16
N GLN A 20 30.44 -4.16 19.95
CA GLN A 20 31.09 -3.69 18.72
C GLN A 20 30.99 -2.17 18.57
N ASN A 21 32.01 -1.59 17.93
CA ASN A 21 32.09 -0.16 17.64
C ASN A 21 31.71 0.12 16.19
N ILE A 22 30.71 0.98 15.96
CA ILE A 22 30.19 1.33 14.62
C ILE A 22 30.84 2.62 14.07
N ALA A 23 31.64 3.34 14.87
CA ALA A 23 32.21 4.61 14.44
C ALA A 23 33.34 4.42 13.43
N ASN A 24 32.99 4.45 12.14
CA ASN A 24 33.98 4.46 11.06
C ASN A 24 33.91 5.72 10.18
N ASP A 25 33.09 6.67 10.50
CA ASP A 25 32.97 7.90 9.72
C ASP A 25 33.78 9.01 10.37
N ARG A 26 35.07 9.06 9.98
CA ARG A 26 35.94 10.21 10.23
C ARG A 26 35.58 11.28 9.23
N SER A 27 34.75 12.24 9.64
CA SER A 27 34.77 13.52 8.96
C SER A 27 36.16 14.14 9.12
N PRO A 28 36.82 14.62 8.05
CA PRO A 28 38.18 15.19 8.13
C PRO A 28 38.33 16.38 9.11
N ASP A 29 37.22 16.98 9.52
CA ASP A 29 37.15 18.14 10.42
C ASP A 29 36.90 17.77 11.90
N ASP A 30 36.74 16.51 12.26
CA ASP A 30 36.52 16.09 13.66
C ASP A 30 37.87 15.98 14.40
N THR A 31 38.32 17.11 14.94
CA THR A 31 39.50 17.22 15.83
C THR A 31 39.20 16.77 17.27
N GLU A 32 37.97 16.45 17.61
CA GLU A 32 37.60 15.90 18.93
C GLU A 32 37.57 14.35 18.88
N ALA A 33 38.11 13.76 19.94
CA ALA A 33 38.15 12.33 20.16
C ALA A 33 36.83 11.69 19.75
N VAL A 34 36.91 10.88 18.71
CA VAL A 34 35.77 10.08 18.21
C VAL A 34 35.25 9.27 19.38
N ARG A 35 34.14 9.70 19.98
CA ARG A 35 33.48 8.95 21.05
C ARG A 35 33.10 7.61 20.48
N GLU A 36 33.73 6.56 20.98
CA GLU A 36 33.41 5.18 20.61
C GLU A 36 31.91 4.94 20.69
N LYS A 37 31.26 4.72 19.55
CA LYS A 37 29.84 4.43 19.47
C LYS A 37 29.62 2.92 19.64
N ARG A 38 29.77 2.44 20.85
CA ARG A 38 29.62 1.01 21.16
C ARG A 38 28.16 0.59 21.23
N VAL A 39 27.81 -0.53 20.61
CA VAL A 39 26.48 -1.14 20.71
C VAL A 39 26.32 -1.73 22.10
N VAL A 40 25.33 -1.24 22.86
CA VAL A 40 25.02 -1.71 24.22
C VAL A 40 23.71 -2.51 24.29
N GLY A 41 22.94 -2.53 23.20
CA GLY A 41 21.69 -3.27 23.13
C GLY A 41 21.16 -3.36 21.72
N VAL A 42 20.34 -4.37 21.47
CA VAL A 42 19.59 -4.55 20.22
C VAL A 42 18.11 -4.65 20.59
N ILE A 43 17.26 -3.89 19.89
CA ILE A 43 15.80 -3.95 20.00
C ILE A 43 15.23 -4.65 18.77
N ALA A 44 14.10 -5.33 18.92
CA ALA A 44 13.51 -6.13 17.84
C ALA A 44 13.07 -5.24 16.67
N ALA A 45 12.29 -4.20 16.95
CA ALA A 45 11.82 -3.24 15.95
C ALA A 45 11.61 -1.86 16.58
N TYR A 46 11.82 -0.83 15.80
CA TYR A 46 11.46 0.54 16.13
C TYR A 46 10.91 1.22 14.88
N ARG A 47 9.74 1.82 14.97
CA ARG A 47 9.08 2.55 13.89
C ARG A 47 8.78 3.96 14.38
N GLU A 48 9.37 4.97 13.74
CA GLU A 48 9.24 6.36 14.15
C GLU A 48 7.88 6.93 13.78
N ASP A 49 7.40 6.64 12.58
CA ASP A 49 6.18 7.22 12.00
C ASP A 49 4.96 6.28 12.08
N GLY A 50 5.04 5.22 12.88
CA GLY A 50 3.94 4.31 13.17
C GLY A 50 3.93 3.01 12.38
N GLU A 51 2.76 2.36 12.31
CA GLU A 51 2.64 0.99 11.78
C GLU A 51 2.84 0.88 10.25
N PHE A 52 2.67 1.98 9.53
CA PHE A 52 2.83 2.04 8.08
C PHE A 52 4.23 2.45 7.63
N ASP A 53 5.11 2.78 8.58
CA ASP A 53 6.50 3.03 8.27
C ASP A 53 7.24 1.71 8.01
N GLY A 54 7.99 1.68 6.90
CA GLY A 54 8.82 0.52 6.56
C GLY A 54 9.91 0.28 7.58
N GLU A 55 10.40 -0.95 7.62
CA GLU A 55 11.56 -1.31 8.44
C GLU A 55 12.78 -0.53 7.93
N ARG A 56 13.39 0.25 8.82
CA ARG A 56 14.58 1.06 8.54
C ARG A 56 15.61 0.86 9.62
N ASN A 57 16.86 1.15 9.30
CA ASN A 57 17.95 1.12 10.26
C ASN A 57 17.82 2.28 11.25
N TYR A 58 17.66 1.96 12.54
CA TYR A 58 17.53 2.94 13.61
C TYR A 58 18.62 2.81 14.66
N VAL A 59 19.06 3.97 15.14
CA VAL A 59 20.05 4.09 16.20
C VAL A 59 19.52 5.00 17.29
N LEU A 60 19.44 4.47 18.52
CA LEU A 60 19.06 5.24 19.69
C LEU A 60 20.32 5.60 20.50
N TYR A 61 20.53 6.91 20.69
CA TYR A 61 21.64 7.41 21.46
C TYR A 61 21.19 7.84 22.85
N ARG A 62 22.00 7.53 23.86
CA ARG A 62 21.84 8.15 25.17
C ARG A 62 22.20 9.63 25.08
N LYS A 63 21.26 10.50 25.38
CA LYS A 63 21.48 11.95 25.43
C LYS A 63 21.62 12.39 26.89
N THR A 64 22.68 13.15 27.19
CA THR A 64 22.89 13.76 28.50
C THR A 64 22.29 15.16 28.46
N MET A 65 21.38 15.45 29.40
CA MET A 65 20.68 16.73 29.47
C MET A 65 21.44 17.79 30.28
N VAL A 66 22.51 17.38 30.98
CA VAL A 66 23.26 18.23 31.89
C VAL A 66 24.56 18.68 31.23
N GLY A 67 24.73 20.00 31.11
CA GLY A 67 25.98 20.72 30.91
C GLY A 67 26.70 20.54 29.60
N THR A 68 26.98 21.62 29.04
CA THR A 68 27.80 22.09 27.94
C THR A 68 26.98 22.58 26.76
N ALA A 69 27.23 23.86 26.44
CA ALA A 69 26.71 24.55 25.25
C ALA A 69 27.32 23.99 23.94
N ASP A 70 27.35 22.66 23.79
CA ASP A 70 27.74 22.03 22.54
C ASP A 70 26.61 22.26 21.53
N ARG A 71 26.91 22.96 20.44
CA ARG A 71 25.99 23.26 19.35
C ARG A 71 25.33 22.02 18.76
N ARG A 72 25.91 20.83 18.98
CA ARG A 72 25.36 19.51 18.59
C ARG A 72 24.31 19.00 19.57
N ASN A 73 24.24 19.53 20.79
CA ASN A 73 23.31 19.09 21.83
C ASN A 73 21.99 19.84 21.78
N ARG A 74 21.25 19.70 20.66
CA ARG A 74 19.90 20.28 20.55
C ARG A 74 19.01 19.72 21.66
N PRO A 75 18.21 20.55 22.36
CA PRO A 75 17.27 20.06 23.35
C PRO A 75 16.29 19.07 22.68
N PRO A 76 15.84 18.03 23.43
CA PRO A 76 14.83 17.12 22.92
C PRO A 76 13.56 17.91 22.64
N ARG A 77 12.96 17.68 21.48
CA ARG A 77 11.69 18.32 21.10
C ARG A 77 10.50 17.59 21.69
N ASN A 78 10.61 16.28 21.86
CA ASN A 78 9.55 15.43 22.36
C ASN A 78 10.00 14.73 23.65
N LEU A 79 9.12 14.68 24.62
CA LEU A 79 9.32 13.95 25.87
C LEU A 79 8.23 12.90 26.01
N LEU A 80 8.62 11.63 26.06
CA LEU A 80 7.71 10.53 26.31
C LEU A 80 7.59 10.28 27.82
N VAL A 81 6.37 10.39 28.34
CA VAL A 81 6.09 10.19 29.75
C VAL A 81 5.22 8.95 29.91
N LYS A 82 5.73 7.96 30.66
CA LYS A 82 4.95 6.78 31.02
C LYS A 82 4.07 7.13 32.22
N VAL A 83 2.76 6.97 32.05
CA VAL A 83 1.74 7.23 33.07
C VAL A 83 1.07 5.94 33.54
N ALA A 84 0.41 5.98 34.70
CA ALA A 84 -0.37 4.85 35.17
C ALA A 84 -1.59 4.58 34.27
N PRO A 85 -2.05 3.32 34.16
CA PRO A 85 -3.28 3.01 33.46
C PRO A 85 -4.47 3.81 33.97
N GLY A 86 -5.32 4.33 33.09
CA GLY A 86 -6.49 5.13 33.47
C GLY A 86 -6.22 6.61 33.73
N THR A 87 -4.98 7.08 33.51
CA THR A 87 -4.66 8.52 33.57
C THR A 87 -5.34 9.23 32.40
N GLY A 88 -6.21 10.20 32.71
CA GLY A 88 -7.04 10.91 31.70
C GLY A 88 -6.67 12.40 31.58
N ALA A 89 -7.52 13.16 30.88
CA ALA A 89 -7.34 14.57 30.53
C ALA A 89 -7.02 15.51 31.72
N ALA A 90 -7.51 15.19 32.90
CA ALA A 90 -7.19 15.97 34.13
C ALA A 90 -5.70 15.93 34.48
N PHE A 91 -4.98 14.87 34.11
CA PHE A 91 -3.53 14.82 34.25
C PHE A 91 -2.85 15.68 33.18
N GLU A 92 -3.31 15.60 31.96
CA GLU A 92 -2.77 16.39 30.82
C GLU A 92 -2.86 17.90 31.14
N GLU A 93 -4.01 18.37 31.60
CA GLU A 93 -4.22 19.76 31.99
C GLU A 93 -3.26 20.19 33.12
N ARG A 94 -3.08 19.37 34.12
CA ARG A 94 -2.15 19.64 35.24
C ARG A 94 -0.70 19.66 34.74
N LEU A 95 -0.33 18.77 33.84
CA LEU A 95 1.00 18.68 33.27
C LEU A 95 1.30 19.96 32.45
N ILE A 96 0.37 20.36 31.56
CA ILE A 96 0.51 21.60 30.77
C ILE A 96 0.67 22.82 31.68
N LYS A 97 -0.19 22.97 32.69
CA LYS A 97 -0.08 24.08 33.66
C LYS A 97 1.27 24.11 34.37
N ARG A 98 1.79 22.95 34.76
CA ARG A 98 3.11 22.86 35.42
C ARG A 98 4.25 23.20 34.45
N LEU A 99 4.20 22.72 33.21
CA LEU A 99 5.19 23.03 32.18
C LEU A 99 5.19 24.51 31.83
N GLN A 100 4.03 25.12 31.67
CA GLN A 100 3.89 26.57 31.40
C GLN A 100 4.38 27.43 32.57
N ALA A 101 4.23 26.97 33.81
CA ALA A 101 4.77 27.68 34.97
C ALA A 101 6.30 27.67 35.03
N VAL A 102 6.94 26.62 34.49
CA VAL A 102 8.41 26.49 34.45
C VAL A 102 9.01 27.19 33.23
N ALA A 103 8.33 27.14 32.10
CA ALA A 103 8.80 27.70 30.83
C ALA A 103 7.66 28.43 30.09
N PRO A 104 7.28 29.62 30.53
CA PRO A 104 6.13 30.35 30.01
C PRO A 104 6.29 30.78 28.54
N GLU A 105 7.52 30.87 28.04
CA GLU A 105 7.81 31.23 26.64
C GLU A 105 7.67 30.08 25.66
N TRP A 106 7.43 28.85 26.17
CA TRP A 106 7.34 27.64 25.34
C TRP A 106 5.87 27.22 25.16
N SER A 107 5.54 26.79 23.95
CA SER A 107 4.27 26.13 23.68
C SER A 107 4.43 24.62 23.89
N PHE A 108 3.56 24.05 24.73
CA PHE A 108 3.55 22.60 25.00
C PHE A 108 2.30 21.99 24.42
N GLU A 109 2.49 20.95 23.63
CA GLU A 109 1.44 20.07 23.16
C GLU A 109 1.56 18.72 23.90
N VAL A 110 0.50 18.30 24.53
CA VAL A 110 0.43 16.98 25.20
C VAL A 110 -0.58 16.14 24.46
N SER A 111 -0.13 15.00 23.97
CA SER A 111 -0.97 14.04 23.26
C SER A 111 -0.67 12.62 23.74
N THR A 112 -1.65 11.74 23.66
CA THR A 112 -1.43 10.32 23.96
C THR A 112 -0.85 9.62 22.75
N LEU A 113 -0.01 8.58 22.94
CA LEU A 113 0.46 7.75 21.85
C LEU A 113 -0.70 7.09 21.09
N ALA A 114 -1.81 6.80 21.78
CA ALA A 114 -3.01 6.26 21.13
C ALA A 114 -3.62 7.26 20.13
N SER A 115 -3.74 8.54 20.51
CA SER A 115 -4.28 9.58 19.62
C SER A 115 -3.35 9.86 18.45
N MET A 116 -2.04 9.83 18.65
CA MET A 116 -1.05 9.96 17.57
C MET A 116 -1.17 8.81 16.59
N ARG A 117 -1.30 7.56 17.10
CA ARG A 117 -1.51 6.38 16.28
C ARG A 117 -2.79 6.48 15.44
N ASP A 118 -3.91 6.84 16.06
CA ASP A 118 -5.19 7.01 15.36
C ASP A 118 -5.08 8.07 14.26
N THR A 119 -4.38 9.15 14.52
CA THR A 119 -4.14 10.22 13.56
C THR A 119 -3.29 9.71 12.39
N SER A 120 -2.19 9.02 12.65
CA SER A 120 -1.33 8.42 11.61
C SER A 120 -2.10 7.44 10.72
N ILE A 121 -2.93 6.57 11.34
CA ILE A 121 -3.79 5.63 10.61
C ILE A 121 -4.79 6.38 9.71
N ARG A 122 -5.43 7.41 10.22
CA ARG A 122 -6.38 8.22 9.42
C ARG A 122 -5.69 8.91 8.26
N PHE A 123 -4.52 9.49 8.46
CA PHE A 123 -3.74 10.12 7.39
C PHE A 123 -3.33 9.13 6.30
N ALA A 124 -3.07 7.87 6.63
CA ALA A 124 -2.78 6.83 5.65
C ALA A 124 -4.04 6.32 4.94
N LEU A 125 -5.16 6.15 5.67
CA LEU A 125 -6.39 5.57 5.13
C LEU A 125 -7.18 6.55 4.26
N ILE A 126 -7.19 7.85 4.56
CA ILE A 126 -7.96 8.85 3.80
C ILE A 126 -7.55 8.88 2.32
N PRO A 127 -6.26 9.06 1.96
CA PRO A 127 -5.85 9.04 0.56
C PRO A 127 -6.08 7.67 -0.10
N LEU A 128 -5.90 6.57 0.64
CA LEU A 128 -6.16 5.23 0.14
C LEU A 128 -7.64 5.03 -0.19
N ALA A 129 -8.55 5.49 0.67
CA ALA A 129 -9.98 5.44 0.42
C ALA A 129 -10.38 6.30 -0.78
N ALA A 130 -9.79 7.49 -0.94
CA ALA A 130 -10.02 8.35 -2.09
C ALA A 130 -9.58 7.69 -3.41
N VAL A 131 -8.38 7.11 -3.45
CA VAL A 131 -7.88 6.34 -4.61
C VAL A 131 -8.78 5.14 -4.88
N GLY A 132 -9.20 4.41 -3.85
CA GLY A 132 -10.11 3.27 -3.97
C GLY A 132 -11.46 3.67 -4.57
N LEU A 133 -12.01 4.81 -4.17
CA LEU A 133 -13.27 5.33 -4.73
C LEU A 133 -13.12 5.69 -6.22
N VAL A 134 -12.04 6.36 -6.59
CA VAL A 134 -11.74 6.69 -8.00
C VAL A 134 -11.55 5.41 -8.82
N ALA A 135 -10.79 4.43 -8.30
CA ALA A 135 -10.58 3.15 -8.97
C ALA A 135 -11.89 2.38 -9.15
N GLY A 136 -12.75 2.36 -8.12
CA GLY A 136 -14.09 1.76 -8.20
C GLY A 136 -14.98 2.43 -9.26
N PHE A 137 -14.96 3.75 -9.32
CA PHE A 137 -15.67 4.49 -10.36
C PHE A 137 -15.15 4.18 -11.77
N LEU A 138 -13.82 4.13 -11.96
CA LEU A 138 -13.22 3.74 -13.23
C LEU A 138 -13.60 2.30 -13.63
N MET A 139 -13.58 1.37 -12.69
CA MET A 139 -14.03 -0.01 -12.93
C MET A 139 -15.50 -0.06 -13.37
N LEU A 140 -16.36 0.74 -12.75
CA LEU A 140 -17.77 0.85 -13.15
C LEU A 140 -17.91 1.38 -14.59
N MET A 141 -17.16 2.41 -14.94
CA MET A 141 -17.16 2.96 -16.31
C MET A 141 -16.71 1.93 -17.34
N VAL A 142 -15.64 1.17 -17.02
CA VAL A 142 -15.16 0.07 -17.88
C VAL A 142 -16.22 -1.02 -18.01
N ALA A 143 -16.87 -1.41 -16.92
CA ALA A 143 -17.95 -2.41 -16.94
C ALA A 143 -19.12 -1.99 -17.84
N LEU A 144 -19.58 -0.74 -17.72
CA LEU A 144 -20.67 -0.20 -18.55
C LEU A 144 -20.25 -0.15 -20.04
N GLY A 145 -19.02 0.29 -20.33
CA GLY A 145 -18.49 0.29 -21.70
C GLY A 145 -18.42 -1.12 -22.30
N LEU A 146 -17.91 -2.08 -21.53
CA LEU A 146 -17.87 -3.50 -21.93
C LEU A 146 -19.28 -4.05 -22.20
N LEU A 147 -20.24 -3.81 -21.32
CA LEU A 147 -21.62 -4.23 -21.51
C LEU A 147 -22.21 -3.67 -22.83
N GLY A 148 -21.97 -2.38 -23.11
CA GLY A 148 -22.43 -1.73 -24.33
C GLY A 148 -21.85 -2.36 -25.59
N VAL A 149 -20.52 -2.54 -25.62
CA VAL A 149 -19.83 -3.15 -26.77
C VAL A 149 -20.25 -4.60 -26.98
N LEU A 150 -20.37 -5.37 -25.88
CA LEU A 150 -20.81 -6.77 -25.95
C LEU A 150 -22.25 -6.92 -26.43
N TRP A 151 -23.12 -6.04 -25.96
CA TRP A 151 -24.51 -5.98 -26.43
C TRP A 151 -24.57 -5.71 -27.92
N GLN A 152 -23.84 -4.70 -28.38
CA GLN A 152 -23.79 -4.36 -29.81
C GLN A 152 -23.23 -5.50 -30.67
N ASN A 153 -22.13 -6.11 -30.25
CA ASN A 153 -21.52 -7.25 -30.97
C ASN A 153 -22.47 -8.44 -31.07
N VAL A 154 -23.18 -8.78 -29.99
CA VAL A 154 -24.17 -9.87 -29.99
C VAL A 154 -25.33 -9.55 -30.93
N THR A 155 -25.86 -8.31 -30.87
CA THR A 155 -26.98 -7.89 -31.71
C THR A 155 -26.63 -7.90 -33.19
N GLN A 156 -25.44 -7.43 -33.56
CA GLN A 156 -24.96 -7.43 -34.95
C GLN A 156 -24.74 -8.84 -35.52
N ARG A 157 -24.35 -9.81 -34.67
CA ARG A 157 -24.07 -11.20 -35.09
C ARG A 157 -25.25 -12.16 -34.87
N THR A 158 -26.44 -11.66 -34.49
CA THR A 158 -27.61 -12.50 -34.18
C THR A 158 -27.98 -13.41 -35.32
N ARG A 159 -27.97 -12.91 -36.57
CA ARG A 159 -28.28 -13.73 -37.79
C ARG A 159 -27.28 -14.85 -37.99
N GLU A 160 -25.98 -14.59 -37.82
CA GLU A 160 -24.90 -15.58 -37.95
C GLU A 160 -25.07 -16.68 -36.89
N MET A 161 -25.36 -16.29 -35.64
CA MET A 161 -25.60 -17.22 -34.55
C MET A 161 -26.86 -18.08 -34.78
N GLY A 162 -27.93 -17.48 -35.30
CA GLY A 162 -29.14 -18.18 -35.70
C GLY A 162 -28.87 -19.23 -36.77
N LEU A 163 -28.08 -18.88 -37.80
CA LEU A 163 -27.71 -19.82 -38.87
C LEU A 163 -26.85 -20.99 -38.38
N ARG A 164 -25.90 -20.74 -37.48
CA ARG A 164 -25.09 -21.80 -36.85
C ARG A 164 -25.93 -22.77 -36.04
N ARG A 165 -26.90 -22.23 -35.29
CA ARG A 165 -27.85 -23.04 -34.52
C ARG A 165 -28.75 -23.86 -35.43
N ALA A 166 -29.21 -23.30 -36.56
CA ALA A 166 -29.98 -24.05 -37.54
C ALA A 166 -29.19 -25.22 -38.20
N LYS A 167 -27.84 -25.09 -38.26
CA LYS A 167 -26.91 -26.14 -38.69
C LYS A 167 -26.54 -27.14 -37.57
N GLY A 168 -27.17 -27.06 -36.38
CA GLY A 168 -27.01 -28.03 -35.30
C GLY A 168 -25.99 -27.64 -34.22
N ALA A 169 -25.45 -26.41 -34.19
CA ALA A 169 -24.56 -25.99 -33.12
C ALA A 169 -25.30 -25.92 -31.77
N ALA A 170 -24.71 -26.47 -30.71
CA ALA A 170 -25.25 -26.42 -29.37
C ALA A 170 -25.18 -24.99 -28.79
N LYS A 171 -26.12 -24.64 -27.92
CA LYS A 171 -26.14 -23.31 -27.22
C LYS A 171 -24.82 -23.03 -26.49
N VAL A 172 -24.25 -24.05 -25.88
CA VAL A 172 -23.01 -23.98 -25.11
C VAL A 172 -21.81 -23.67 -25.99
N ASP A 173 -21.77 -24.16 -27.23
CA ASP A 173 -20.65 -23.91 -28.13
C ASP A 173 -20.60 -22.44 -28.55
N VAL A 174 -21.75 -21.85 -28.88
CA VAL A 174 -21.87 -20.43 -29.20
C VAL A 174 -21.46 -19.56 -28.00
N GLN A 175 -21.92 -19.92 -26.80
CA GLN A 175 -21.57 -19.21 -25.58
C GLN A 175 -20.07 -19.29 -25.29
N ARG A 176 -19.48 -20.49 -25.39
CA ARG A 176 -18.02 -20.68 -25.17
C ARG A 176 -17.19 -19.89 -26.18
N GLN A 177 -17.62 -19.83 -27.41
CA GLN A 177 -16.91 -19.04 -28.44
C GLN A 177 -16.90 -17.55 -28.07
N ILE A 178 -18.05 -16.97 -27.72
CA ILE A 178 -18.14 -15.55 -27.33
C ILE A 178 -17.27 -15.27 -26.09
N LEU A 179 -17.38 -16.10 -25.06
CA LEU A 179 -16.57 -15.95 -23.87
C LEU A 179 -15.08 -16.09 -24.17
N GLY A 180 -14.70 -17.03 -25.05
CA GLY A 180 -13.32 -17.24 -25.47
C GLY A 180 -12.74 -16.01 -26.18
N GLU A 181 -13.48 -15.40 -27.12
CA GLU A 181 -13.07 -14.19 -27.81
C GLU A 181 -12.82 -13.03 -26.81
N ILE A 182 -13.70 -12.88 -25.83
CA ILE A 182 -13.57 -11.84 -24.78
C ILE A 182 -12.37 -12.11 -23.89
N VAL A 183 -12.17 -13.35 -23.44
CA VAL A 183 -11.02 -13.73 -22.60
C VAL A 183 -9.70 -13.47 -23.34
N VAL A 184 -9.61 -13.82 -24.61
CA VAL A 184 -8.39 -13.55 -25.42
C VAL A 184 -8.12 -12.05 -25.52
N MET A 185 -9.13 -11.23 -25.84
CA MET A 185 -8.96 -9.78 -25.92
C MET A 185 -8.56 -9.17 -24.55
N THR A 186 -9.22 -9.63 -23.49
CA THR A 186 -8.89 -9.19 -22.13
C THR A 186 -7.46 -9.59 -21.74
N SER A 187 -7.03 -10.81 -22.12
CA SER A 187 -5.67 -11.27 -21.84
C SER A 187 -4.62 -10.43 -22.55
N LEU A 188 -4.85 -10.05 -23.81
CA LEU A 188 -3.94 -9.18 -24.56
C LEU A 188 -3.86 -7.78 -23.94
N ALA A 189 -4.99 -7.21 -23.54
CA ALA A 189 -5.04 -5.92 -22.88
C ALA A 189 -4.36 -5.96 -21.48
N LEU A 190 -4.61 -7.03 -20.72
CA LEU A 190 -3.96 -7.24 -19.42
C LEU A 190 -2.45 -7.44 -19.57
N LEU A 191 -2.00 -8.17 -20.57
CA LEU A 191 -0.58 -8.34 -20.84
C LEU A 191 0.10 -6.99 -21.03
N ALA A 192 -0.47 -6.12 -21.87
CA ALA A 192 0.05 -4.76 -22.06
C ALA A 192 0.04 -3.94 -20.77
N GLY A 193 -1.06 -4.00 -19.99
CA GLY A 193 -1.17 -3.31 -18.72
C GLY A 193 -0.18 -3.80 -17.66
N VAL A 194 0.02 -5.11 -17.56
CA VAL A 194 0.98 -5.72 -16.63
C VAL A 194 2.42 -5.35 -17.03
N LEU A 195 2.75 -5.34 -18.31
CA LEU A 195 4.07 -4.91 -18.79
C LEU A 195 4.38 -3.46 -18.40
N VAL A 196 3.39 -2.58 -18.45
CA VAL A 196 3.54 -1.19 -17.98
C VAL A 196 3.66 -1.17 -16.46
N ALA A 197 2.81 -1.91 -15.75
CA ALA A 197 2.81 -1.92 -14.28
C ALA A 197 4.13 -2.45 -13.68
N ILE A 198 4.75 -3.46 -14.28
CA ILE A 198 6.03 -4.02 -13.81
C ILE A 198 7.20 -3.02 -13.94
N GLN A 199 7.09 -2.01 -14.79
CA GLN A 199 8.14 -1.00 -14.92
C GLN A 199 8.29 -0.14 -13.67
N PHE A 200 7.22 0.08 -12.89
CA PHE A 200 7.28 0.92 -11.69
C PHE A 200 8.23 0.38 -10.60
N PRO A 201 8.17 -0.90 -10.19
CA PRO A 201 9.14 -1.45 -9.27
C PRO A 201 10.54 -1.65 -9.88
N LEU A 202 10.65 -1.91 -11.19
CA LEU A 202 11.96 -2.05 -11.87
C LEU A 202 12.75 -0.75 -11.95
N LEU A 203 12.06 0.40 -11.99
CA LEU A 203 12.65 1.73 -12.01
C LEU A 203 12.78 2.35 -10.61
N ASP A 204 12.58 1.55 -9.55
CA ASP A 204 12.61 1.99 -8.15
C ASP A 204 11.72 3.22 -7.85
N ILE A 205 10.68 3.44 -8.65
CA ILE A 205 9.73 4.55 -8.44
C ILE A 205 8.93 4.32 -7.14
N ILE A 206 8.70 3.05 -6.80
CA ILE A 206 7.91 2.62 -5.63
C ILE A 206 8.82 1.85 -4.66
N TYR A 207 9.89 2.49 -4.19
CA TYR A 207 10.87 1.90 -3.29
C TYR A 207 10.34 1.58 -1.87
N PHE A 208 9.18 2.16 -1.50
CA PHE A 208 8.56 1.98 -0.17
C PHE A 208 7.61 0.77 -0.10
N VAL A 209 7.37 0.07 -1.22
CA VAL A 209 6.51 -1.12 -1.25
C VAL A 209 7.37 -2.35 -1.53
N GLU A 210 7.28 -3.34 -0.64
CA GLU A 210 7.99 -4.59 -0.84
C GLU A 210 7.53 -5.31 -2.11
N PRO A 211 8.46 -5.91 -2.88
CA PRO A 211 8.15 -6.53 -4.17
C PRO A 211 7.06 -7.60 -4.09
N HIS A 212 7.00 -8.35 -2.98
CA HIS A 212 5.97 -9.38 -2.82
C HIS A 212 4.57 -8.79 -2.61
N VAL A 213 4.45 -7.67 -1.88
CA VAL A 213 3.17 -6.95 -1.67
C VAL A 213 2.67 -6.39 -3.00
N TYR A 214 3.59 -5.82 -3.79
CA TYR A 214 3.27 -5.33 -5.14
C TYR A 214 2.77 -6.45 -6.05
N ALA A 215 3.45 -7.61 -6.05
CA ALA A 215 3.05 -8.77 -6.85
C ALA A 215 1.66 -9.30 -6.46
N ILE A 216 1.35 -9.36 -5.16
CA ILE A 216 0.03 -9.76 -4.65
C ILE A 216 -1.04 -8.75 -5.13
N GLY A 217 -0.78 -7.45 -5.00
CA GLY A 217 -1.68 -6.39 -5.47
C GLY A 217 -1.95 -6.48 -6.98
N LEU A 218 -0.92 -6.74 -7.77
CA LEU A 218 -1.04 -6.94 -9.21
C LEU A 218 -1.89 -8.18 -9.54
N ALA A 219 -1.65 -9.30 -8.85
CA ALA A 219 -2.42 -10.52 -9.04
C ALA A 219 -3.91 -10.34 -8.68
N ILE A 220 -4.20 -9.63 -7.58
CA ILE A 220 -5.58 -9.28 -7.19
C ILE A 220 -6.24 -8.41 -8.26
N SER A 221 -5.53 -7.41 -8.77
CA SER A 221 -6.04 -6.50 -9.81
C SER A 221 -6.36 -7.25 -11.12
N VAL A 222 -5.46 -8.11 -11.57
CA VAL A 222 -5.66 -8.97 -12.74
C VAL A 222 -6.88 -9.87 -12.54
N SER A 223 -6.98 -10.51 -11.39
CA SER A 223 -8.12 -11.38 -11.04
C SER A 223 -9.44 -10.62 -11.02
N ALA A 224 -9.45 -9.42 -10.45
CA ALA A 224 -10.64 -8.56 -10.39
C ALA A 224 -11.11 -8.15 -11.79
N ILE A 225 -10.19 -7.81 -12.70
CA ILE A 225 -10.53 -7.47 -14.09
C ILE A 225 -11.11 -8.68 -14.83
N TYR A 226 -10.53 -9.88 -14.68
CA TYR A 226 -11.09 -11.09 -15.28
C TYR A 226 -12.49 -11.39 -14.73
N LEU A 227 -12.69 -11.30 -13.42
CA LEU A 227 -14.00 -11.52 -12.80
C LEU A 227 -15.04 -10.52 -13.32
N LEU A 228 -14.66 -9.24 -13.40
CA LEU A 228 -15.53 -8.20 -13.94
C LEU A 228 -15.90 -8.48 -15.40
N THR A 229 -14.92 -8.80 -16.23
CA THR A 229 -15.10 -9.09 -17.66
C THR A 229 -16.04 -10.30 -17.85
N LEU A 230 -15.81 -11.39 -17.12
CA LEU A 230 -16.67 -12.58 -17.18
C LEU A 230 -18.09 -12.28 -16.69
N ALA A 231 -18.24 -11.50 -15.61
CA ALA A 231 -19.55 -11.09 -15.11
C ALA A 231 -20.32 -10.26 -16.14
N CYS A 232 -19.65 -9.26 -16.75
CA CYS A 232 -20.23 -8.43 -17.82
C CYS A 232 -20.58 -9.24 -19.08
N ALA A 233 -19.76 -10.24 -19.43
CA ALA A 233 -19.97 -11.08 -20.60
C ALA A 233 -21.06 -12.14 -20.41
N TRP A 234 -21.34 -12.53 -19.18
CA TRP A 234 -22.29 -13.60 -18.86
C TRP A 234 -23.71 -13.31 -19.35
N TYR A 235 -24.20 -12.12 -19.10
CA TYR A 235 -25.57 -11.74 -19.46
C TYR A 235 -25.79 -11.67 -20.98
N PRO A 236 -24.97 -10.91 -21.78
CA PRO A 236 -25.12 -10.87 -23.23
C PRO A 236 -24.91 -12.25 -23.89
N SER A 237 -23.97 -13.06 -23.41
CA SER A 237 -23.73 -14.39 -23.95
C SER A 237 -24.92 -15.34 -23.76
N ARG A 238 -25.63 -15.25 -22.64
CA ARG A 238 -26.88 -16.00 -22.43
C ARG A 238 -28.01 -15.51 -23.32
N MET A 239 -28.12 -14.19 -23.53
CA MET A 239 -29.13 -13.63 -24.40
C MET A 239 -28.94 -14.07 -25.86
N ALA A 240 -27.68 -14.08 -26.35
CA ALA A 240 -27.33 -14.62 -27.68
C ALA A 240 -27.84 -16.04 -27.93
N THR A 241 -27.91 -16.87 -26.89
CA THR A 241 -28.37 -18.25 -27.00
C THR A 241 -29.88 -18.43 -26.90
N ARG A 242 -30.64 -17.38 -26.58
CA ARG A 242 -32.13 -17.43 -26.51
C ARG A 242 -32.83 -17.10 -27.82
N VAL A 243 -32.10 -16.53 -28.79
CA VAL A 243 -32.68 -16.18 -30.10
C VAL A 243 -33.16 -17.45 -30.79
N GLU A 244 -34.47 -17.50 -31.11
CA GLU A 244 -35.05 -18.61 -31.86
C GLU A 244 -34.59 -18.55 -33.34
N PRO A 245 -34.18 -19.69 -33.94
CA PRO A 245 -33.75 -19.71 -35.35
C PRO A 245 -34.82 -19.18 -36.33
N ALA A 246 -36.09 -19.36 -36.00
CA ALA A 246 -37.22 -18.88 -36.79
C ALA A 246 -37.34 -17.35 -36.80
N GLU A 247 -37.07 -16.67 -35.70
CA GLU A 247 -37.08 -15.18 -35.63
C GLU A 247 -35.88 -14.58 -36.35
N ALA A 248 -34.69 -15.20 -36.25
CA ALA A 248 -33.48 -14.73 -36.91
C ALA A 248 -33.57 -14.73 -38.44
N LEU A 249 -34.43 -15.54 -39.04
CA LEU A 249 -34.67 -15.64 -40.47
C LEU A 249 -35.84 -14.77 -40.96
N ARG A 250 -36.65 -14.21 -40.05
CA ARG A 250 -37.85 -13.40 -40.36
C ARG A 250 -37.60 -11.90 -40.43
N TYR A 251 -36.44 -11.43 -40.00
CA TYR A 251 -36.04 -10.04 -40.10
C TYR A 251 -35.46 -9.77 -41.51
N GLU A 252 -36.33 -9.53 -42.46
CA GLU A 252 -36.10 -8.73 -43.67
C GLU A 252 -36.75 -7.36 -43.53
#